data_4395363e50bd8ad062e783b7a332f8a3
#
_entry.id   4395363e50bd8ad062e783b7a332f8a3
#
_cell.length_a   1.000
_cell.length_b   1.000
_cell.length_c   1.000
_cell.angle_alpha   90.00
_cell.angle_beta   90.00
_cell.angle_gamma   90.00
#
_symmetry.space_group_name_H-M   'P 1'
#
loop_
_entity.id
_entity.type
_entity.pdbx_description
1 polymer ?
#
loop_
_entity_poly.entity_id
_entity_poly.type
_entity_poly.pdbx_seq_one_letter_code
_entity_poly.pdbx_strand_id
1 'polypeptide(L)'
;MARKASKSKTQPRSFSTDPATDYAQKVVAGEIVAGPHVRNSCQRHLDDLQNGHERGLRWDVEACDRALRFFSTVLTVEVERQDEFGENISEAVPFNLHPSQAFIVGSLFGWKNSKGLRRFRRAYIEIGKGNGKSPLAAGLGHYMLTATGKLRAECYSAATDKDQAAICFRDAVEMWRRSPQLTRRLLPSGQNPVWQLTYSERSGFYKPISSEKRGKSGIRPYFAAVDEIHEHSDNSVVEMLRAGTKGNQEALIFEITNSGSDRTSVCWSEHEYTIKVCSGEFKNDSWFGYVCALDEDDEPFEDESCWPKANPLLGVSIQPDFIREQVQEAKGMPSKESLVRRLHFCQWTDSADGWVTKAVWDKVEQDLHLDDHMGDVCYCGLDLSFTRDLTALALVFPIDEDLFDAFMYFWKPQEGIAAVSKQDRVPYDVWAKNGHLLLTPGKVIKLGPVAQKLAEIQDRFDLKTVAYDAYRHRELADDMLDLGIEIPMTEHPQGFRRKKDLGLWMPGSFQELENGIVEARVRVHRNPVMRWNVANCVVREDPAGTDNRIPDKRKSNGRIDGVTALSMAIGVASMRNKEADLSWLDDPIMVNY
;
A
#
# COMPACT_ATOMS: atom_id res chain seq x y z
N MET A 1 -30.63 -68.40 -18.78
CA MET A 1 -30.58 -67.23 -19.67
C MET A 1 -30.26 -65.97 -18.84
N ALA A 2 -29.02 -65.51 -18.81
CA ALA A 2 -28.61 -64.40 -18.03
C ALA A 2 -28.59 -63.14 -18.92
N ARG A 3 -29.39 -62.13 -18.58
CA ARG A 3 -29.40 -60.82 -19.24
C ARG A 3 -28.13 -60.03 -18.82
N LYS A 4 -27.24 -59.76 -19.78
CA LYS A 4 -26.14 -58.81 -19.66
C LYS A 4 -26.69 -57.39 -19.53
N ALA A 5 -26.43 -56.73 -18.39
CA ALA A 5 -26.66 -55.32 -18.23
C ALA A 5 -25.58 -54.52 -19.03
N SER A 6 -26.00 -53.72 -19.99
CA SER A 6 -25.16 -52.82 -20.74
C SER A 6 -24.77 -51.63 -19.85
N LYS A 7 -23.50 -51.48 -19.57
CA LYS A 7 -22.94 -50.26 -18.97
C LYS A 7 -23.06 -49.13 -20.01
N SER A 8 -23.95 -48.18 -19.80
CA SER A 8 -24.00 -46.93 -20.55
C SER A 8 -22.76 -46.13 -20.24
N LYS A 9 -21.94 -45.89 -21.26
CA LYS A 9 -20.85 -44.90 -21.22
C LYS A 9 -21.50 -43.53 -21.09
N THR A 10 -21.40 -42.92 -19.91
CA THR A 10 -21.73 -41.50 -19.71
C THR A 10 -20.76 -40.68 -20.57
N GLN A 11 -21.25 -40.07 -21.63
CA GLN A 11 -20.52 -39.04 -22.37
C GLN A 11 -20.26 -37.87 -21.43
N PRO A 12 -19.09 -37.21 -21.50
CA PRO A 12 -18.83 -35.98 -20.74
C PRO A 12 -19.89 -34.95 -21.15
N ARG A 13 -20.62 -34.43 -20.18
CA ARG A 13 -21.55 -33.33 -20.36
C ARG A 13 -20.78 -32.15 -20.92
N SER A 14 -21.17 -31.68 -22.11
CA SER A 14 -20.75 -30.36 -22.60
C SER A 14 -21.21 -29.34 -21.56
N PHE A 15 -20.25 -28.66 -20.92
CA PHE A 15 -20.55 -27.58 -20.02
C PHE A 15 -21.31 -26.50 -20.79
N SER A 16 -22.50 -26.11 -20.31
CA SER A 16 -23.21 -24.97 -20.86
C SER A 16 -22.32 -23.73 -20.64
N THR A 17 -22.14 -22.95 -21.67
CA THR A 17 -21.30 -21.75 -21.69
C THR A 17 -21.97 -20.60 -20.93
N ASP A 18 -22.06 -20.69 -19.58
CA ASP A 18 -22.41 -19.53 -18.78
C ASP A 18 -21.24 -18.52 -18.78
N PRO A 19 -21.52 -17.20 -18.66
CA PRO A 19 -20.49 -16.16 -18.80
C PRO A 19 -19.33 -16.27 -17.79
N ALA A 20 -19.55 -16.81 -16.61
CA ALA A 20 -18.50 -16.98 -15.61
C ALA A 20 -17.53 -18.10 -15.99
N THR A 21 -18.08 -19.23 -16.44
CA THR A 21 -17.28 -20.36 -16.91
C THR A 21 -16.56 -20.05 -18.22
N ASP A 22 -17.21 -19.35 -19.16
CA ASP A 22 -16.60 -18.90 -20.41
C ASP A 22 -15.37 -17.99 -20.16
N TYR A 23 -15.52 -17.02 -19.24
CA TYR A 23 -14.40 -16.17 -18.84
C TYR A 23 -13.24 -17.00 -18.28
N ALA A 24 -13.52 -17.92 -17.35
CA ALA A 24 -12.49 -18.74 -16.73
C ALA A 24 -11.75 -19.60 -17.77
N GLN A 25 -12.47 -20.19 -18.72
CA GLN A 25 -11.89 -20.98 -19.81
C GLN A 25 -10.96 -20.13 -20.70
N LYS A 26 -11.38 -18.93 -21.08
CA LYS A 26 -10.59 -18.02 -21.92
C LYS A 26 -9.33 -17.50 -21.21
N VAL A 27 -9.42 -17.22 -19.89
CA VAL A 27 -8.26 -16.82 -19.10
C VAL A 27 -7.24 -17.96 -19.00
N VAL A 28 -7.70 -19.17 -18.71
CA VAL A 28 -6.80 -20.34 -18.59
C VAL A 28 -6.19 -20.74 -19.95
N ALA A 29 -6.95 -20.56 -21.03
CA ALA A 29 -6.45 -20.79 -22.40
C ALA A 29 -5.49 -19.68 -22.88
N GLY A 30 -5.34 -18.56 -22.15
CA GLY A 30 -4.51 -17.42 -22.55
C GLY A 30 -5.16 -16.50 -23.60
N GLU A 31 -6.44 -16.68 -23.91
CA GLU A 31 -7.20 -15.82 -24.83
C GLU A 31 -7.51 -14.45 -24.20
N ILE A 32 -7.63 -14.41 -22.87
CA ILE A 32 -7.76 -13.18 -22.09
C ILE A 32 -6.48 -13.01 -21.26
N VAL A 33 -5.82 -11.87 -21.42
CA VAL A 33 -4.62 -11.51 -20.65
C VAL A 33 -5.02 -11.28 -19.19
N ALA A 34 -4.42 -12.05 -18.28
CA ALA A 34 -4.70 -11.97 -16.85
C ALA A 34 -3.46 -12.34 -16.04
N GLY A 35 -3.32 -11.74 -14.85
CA GLY A 35 -2.20 -12.00 -13.95
C GLY A 35 -2.29 -13.37 -13.24
N PRO A 36 -1.25 -13.76 -12.50
CA PRO A 36 -1.08 -15.11 -11.97
C PRO A 36 -2.22 -15.52 -11.03
N HIS A 37 -2.67 -14.62 -10.16
CA HIS A 37 -3.69 -14.95 -9.16
C HIS A 37 -5.10 -15.00 -9.75
N VAL A 38 -5.38 -14.24 -10.81
CA VAL A 38 -6.63 -14.35 -11.58
C VAL A 38 -6.65 -15.68 -12.34
N ARG A 39 -5.53 -16.08 -12.97
CA ARG A 39 -5.40 -17.40 -13.62
C ARG A 39 -5.66 -18.53 -12.63
N ASN A 40 -5.08 -18.45 -11.41
CA ASN A 40 -5.31 -19.43 -10.34
C ASN A 40 -6.78 -19.49 -9.90
N SER A 41 -7.44 -18.34 -9.76
CA SER A 41 -8.86 -18.30 -9.38
C SER A 41 -9.76 -18.90 -10.47
N CYS A 42 -9.46 -18.65 -11.74
CA CYS A 42 -10.15 -19.24 -12.87
C CYS A 42 -9.90 -20.77 -12.95
N GLN A 43 -8.67 -21.21 -12.78
CA GLN A 43 -8.32 -22.63 -12.75
C GLN A 43 -9.05 -23.34 -11.61
N ARG A 44 -9.07 -22.75 -10.40
CA ARG A 44 -9.83 -23.27 -9.26
C ARG A 44 -11.31 -23.46 -9.57
N HIS A 45 -11.92 -22.50 -10.29
CA HIS A 45 -13.31 -22.60 -10.73
C HIS A 45 -13.52 -23.82 -11.66
N LEU A 46 -12.62 -24.00 -12.64
CA LEU A 46 -12.70 -25.12 -13.59
C LEU A 46 -12.46 -26.48 -12.92
N ASP A 47 -11.48 -26.55 -12.02
CA ASP A 47 -11.20 -27.75 -11.22
C ASP A 47 -12.40 -28.13 -10.32
N ASP A 48 -13.04 -27.14 -9.72
CA ASP A 48 -14.22 -27.34 -8.88
C ASP A 48 -15.46 -27.76 -9.69
N LEU A 49 -15.60 -27.36 -10.95
CA LEU A 49 -16.62 -27.88 -11.85
C LEU A 49 -16.44 -29.38 -12.11
N GLN A 50 -15.21 -29.87 -12.13
CA GLN A 50 -14.91 -31.28 -12.33
C GLN A 50 -14.98 -32.07 -11.04
N ASN A 51 -14.32 -31.61 -9.97
CA ASN A 51 -14.03 -32.37 -8.77
C ASN A 51 -14.72 -31.84 -7.50
N GLY A 52 -15.37 -30.66 -7.57
CA GLY A 52 -15.98 -30.01 -6.40
C GLY A 52 -17.10 -30.84 -5.75
N HIS A 53 -17.73 -31.72 -6.50
CA HIS A 53 -18.78 -32.65 -6.00
C HIS A 53 -18.24 -33.57 -4.88
N GLU A 54 -16.96 -33.92 -4.88
CA GLU A 54 -16.33 -34.72 -3.82
C GLU A 54 -16.35 -34.02 -2.45
N ARG A 55 -16.36 -32.69 -2.47
CA ARG A 55 -16.43 -31.78 -1.29
C ARG A 55 -17.87 -31.27 -1.05
N GLY A 56 -18.84 -31.81 -1.78
CA GLY A 56 -20.24 -31.41 -1.71
C GLY A 56 -20.53 -30.06 -2.37
N LEU A 57 -19.63 -29.58 -3.25
CA LEU A 57 -19.85 -28.36 -4.01
C LEU A 57 -20.69 -28.64 -5.26
N ARG A 58 -21.53 -27.67 -5.62
CA ARG A 58 -22.38 -27.75 -6.80
C ARG A 58 -22.44 -26.40 -7.51
N TRP A 59 -22.22 -26.39 -8.82
CA TRP A 59 -22.47 -25.24 -9.67
C TRP A 59 -23.95 -25.14 -10.04
N ASP A 60 -24.56 -24.01 -9.76
CA ASP A 60 -25.97 -23.71 -9.99
C ASP A 60 -26.04 -22.61 -11.07
N VAL A 61 -26.17 -23.05 -12.33
CA VAL A 61 -26.20 -22.16 -13.50
C VAL A 61 -27.36 -21.17 -13.42
N GLU A 62 -28.53 -21.60 -12.93
CA GLU A 62 -29.70 -20.73 -12.80
C GLU A 62 -29.48 -19.61 -11.77
N ALA A 63 -28.82 -19.93 -10.67
CA ALA A 63 -28.48 -18.94 -9.66
C ALA A 63 -27.41 -17.96 -10.16
N CYS A 64 -26.42 -18.44 -10.92
CA CYS A 64 -25.45 -17.61 -11.63
C CYS A 64 -26.16 -16.65 -12.58
N ASP A 65 -26.93 -17.16 -13.52
CA ASP A 65 -27.63 -16.40 -14.54
C ASP A 65 -28.62 -15.38 -13.96
N ARG A 66 -29.33 -15.75 -12.88
CA ARG A 66 -30.22 -14.82 -12.15
C ARG A 66 -29.46 -13.63 -11.59
N ALA A 67 -28.28 -13.86 -11.01
CA ALA A 67 -27.46 -12.79 -10.48
C ALA A 67 -26.95 -11.86 -11.60
N LEU A 68 -26.45 -12.44 -12.69
CA LEU A 68 -25.96 -11.66 -13.82
C LEU A 68 -27.07 -10.83 -14.50
N ARG A 69 -28.23 -11.43 -14.72
CA ARG A 69 -29.39 -10.73 -15.31
C ARG A 69 -29.91 -9.60 -14.42
N PHE A 70 -29.81 -9.71 -13.10
CA PHE A 70 -30.22 -8.63 -12.21
C PHE A 70 -29.46 -7.35 -12.53
N PHE A 71 -28.16 -7.42 -12.76
CA PHE A 71 -27.35 -6.25 -13.11
C PHE A 71 -27.84 -5.59 -14.40
N SER A 72 -27.98 -6.35 -15.48
CA SER A 72 -28.36 -5.79 -16.78
C SER A 72 -29.82 -5.36 -16.90
N THR A 73 -30.74 -5.93 -16.06
CA THR A 73 -32.17 -5.66 -16.18
C THR A 73 -32.74 -4.73 -15.12
N VAL A 74 -32.06 -4.62 -13.97
CA VAL A 74 -32.54 -3.84 -12.83
C VAL A 74 -31.66 -2.62 -12.55
N LEU A 75 -30.36 -2.74 -12.80
CA LEU A 75 -29.41 -1.68 -12.48
C LEU A 75 -29.00 -0.88 -13.71
N THR A 76 -28.71 0.37 -13.49
CA THR A 76 -28.13 1.28 -14.48
C THR A 76 -26.87 1.92 -13.90
N VAL A 77 -25.91 2.18 -14.79
CA VAL A 77 -24.70 2.96 -14.47
C VAL A 77 -24.63 4.17 -15.39
N GLU A 78 -23.94 5.18 -14.92
CA GLU A 78 -23.65 6.37 -15.68
C GLU A 78 -22.35 6.17 -16.45
N VAL A 79 -22.39 6.47 -17.74
CA VAL A 79 -21.20 6.46 -18.61
C VAL A 79 -21.09 7.82 -19.29
N GLU A 80 -19.88 8.34 -19.34
CA GLU A 80 -19.59 9.53 -20.12
C GLU A 80 -19.37 9.14 -21.58
N ARG A 81 -20.02 9.84 -22.48
CA ARG A 81 -19.86 9.69 -23.94
C ARG A 81 -19.80 11.07 -24.57
N GLN A 82 -19.18 11.13 -25.73
CA GLN A 82 -19.31 12.30 -26.59
C GLN A 82 -20.57 12.15 -27.45
N ASP A 83 -21.35 13.21 -27.53
CA ASP A 83 -22.51 13.31 -28.42
C ASP A 83 -22.05 13.53 -29.87
N GLU A 84 -23.01 13.67 -30.77
CA GLU A 84 -22.77 13.93 -32.22
C GLU A 84 -22.07 15.27 -32.50
N PHE A 85 -22.02 16.17 -31.51
CA PHE A 85 -21.37 17.48 -31.56
C PHE A 85 -20.00 17.48 -30.86
N GLY A 86 -19.58 16.33 -30.27
CA GLY A 86 -18.32 16.20 -29.52
C GLY A 86 -18.41 16.74 -28.07
N GLU A 87 -19.59 17.05 -27.57
CA GLU A 87 -19.79 17.45 -26.16
C GLU A 87 -19.88 16.21 -25.27
N ASN A 88 -19.23 16.28 -24.09
CA ASN A 88 -19.30 15.20 -23.12
C ASN A 88 -20.69 15.18 -22.46
N ILE A 89 -21.41 14.10 -22.68
CA ILE A 89 -22.71 13.84 -22.06
C ILE A 89 -22.64 12.63 -21.14
N SER A 90 -23.38 12.69 -20.05
CA SER A 90 -23.54 11.59 -19.13
C SER A 90 -24.84 10.84 -19.44
N GLU A 91 -24.74 9.58 -19.79
CA GLU A 91 -25.86 8.71 -20.15
C GLU A 91 -26.03 7.57 -19.15
N ALA A 92 -27.27 7.32 -18.71
CA ALA A 92 -27.62 6.17 -17.90
C ALA A 92 -27.87 4.96 -18.81
N VAL A 93 -27.00 3.95 -18.68
CA VAL A 93 -27.10 2.70 -19.45
C VAL A 93 -27.35 1.49 -18.55
N PRO A 94 -27.94 0.39 -19.04
CA PRO A 94 -28.01 -0.85 -18.28
C PRO A 94 -26.63 -1.29 -17.81
N PHE A 95 -26.52 -1.76 -16.56
CA PHE A 95 -25.26 -2.23 -16.02
C PHE A 95 -24.91 -3.61 -16.60
N ASN A 96 -24.40 -3.63 -17.80
CA ASN A 96 -23.88 -4.83 -18.42
C ASN A 96 -22.51 -5.14 -17.83
N LEU A 97 -22.42 -6.24 -17.07
CA LEU A 97 -21.16 -6.66 -16.44
C LEU A 97 -20.10 -7.00 -17.49
N HIS A 98 -18.89 -6.47 -17.30
CA HIS A 98 -17.73 -6.94 -18.04
C HIS A 98 -17.45 -8.42 -17.75
N PRO A 99 -16.87 -9.22 -18.66
CA PRO A 99 -16.61 -10.65 -18.43
C PRO A 99 -15.90 -10.97 -17.10
N SER A 100 -14.92 -10.16 -16.67
CA SER A 100 -14.27 -10.29 -15.37
C SER A 100 -15.23 -10.07 -14.20
N GLN A 101 -16.11 -9.08 -14.28
CA GLN A 101 -17.15 -8.83 -13.27
C GLN A 101 -18.21 -9.93 -13.29
N ALA A 102 -18.56 -10.47 -14.47
CA ALA A 102 -19.47 -11.59 -14.59
C ALA A 102 -18.90 -12.87 -13.95
N PHE A 103 -17.58 -13.09 -14.06
CA PHE A 103 -16.89 -14.16 -13.35
C PHE A 103 -17.00 -14.01 -11.83
N ILE A 104 -16.76 -12.80 -11.30
CA ILE A 104 -16.87 -12.51 -9.86
C ILE A 104 -18.30 -12.76 -9.38
N VAL A 105 -19.30 -12.10 -9.99
CA VAL A 105 -20.71 -12.20 -9.59
C VAL A 105 -21.23 -13.62 -9.77
N GLY A 106 -20.97 -14.22 -10.94
CA GLY A 106 -21.39 -15.58 -11.25
C GLY A 106 -20.84 -16.60 -10.26
N SER A 107 -19.54 -16.51 -9.92
CA SER A 107 -18.91 -17.38 -8.93
C SER A 107 -19.53 -17.23 -7.55
N LEU A 108 -19.74 -16.00 -7.07
CA LEU A 108 -20.30 -15.72 -5.77
C LEU A 108 -21.72 -16.31 -5.57
N PHE A 109 -22.54 -16.36 -6.61
CA PHE A 109 -23.92 -16.80 -6.50
C PHE A 109 -24.20 -18.17 -7.11
N GLY A 110 -23.44 -18.60 -8.11
CA GLY A 110 -23.58 -19.90 -8.74
C GLY A 110 -23.07 -21.05 -7.89
N TRP A 111 -21.99 -20.89 -7.15
CA TRP A 111 -21.46 -21.95 -6.30
C TRP A 111 -22.28 -22.17 -5.04
N LYS A 112 -22.67 -23.45 -4.79
CA LYS A 112 -23.39 -23.92 -3.61
C LYS A 112 -22.55 -24.95 -2.84
N ASN A 113 -22.69 -24.93 -1.53
CA ASN A 113 -22.10 -25.93 -0.63
C ASN A 113 -23.00 -27.16 -0.48
N SER A 114 -22.58 -28.14 0.31
CA SER A 114 -23.30 -29.39 0.56
C SER A 114 -24.72 -29.23 1.15
N LYS A 115 -25.01 -28.05 1.74
CA LYS A 115 -26.33 -27.70 2.28
C LYS A 115 -27.22 -26.96 1.26
N GLY A 116 -26.75 -26.77 0.04
CA GLY A 116 -27.43 -25.96 -0.99
C GLY A 116 -27.37 -24.45 -0.77
N LEU A 117 -26.64 -23.98 0.23
CA LEU A 117 -26.45 -22.58 0.53
C LEU A 117 -25.29 -22.03 -0.30
N ARG A 118 -25.18 -20.69 -0.38
CA ARG A 118 -24.06 -20.05 -1.04
C ARG A 118 -22.73 -20.54 -0.46
N ARG A 119 -21.78 -20.93 -1.35
CA ARG A 119 -20.46 -21.42 -0.97
C ARG A 119 -19.62 -20.32 -0.33
N PHE A 120 -19.50 -19.19 -1.04
CA PHE A 120 -18.61 -18.11 -0.66
C PHE A 120 -19.29 -17.16 0.34
N ARG A 121 -18.64 -16.99 1.46
CA ARG A 121 -19.06 -16.08 2.54
C ARG A 121 -18.15 -14.87 2.66
N ARG A 122 -17.00 -14.93 2.02
CA ARG A 122 -16.00 -13.88 1.92
C ARG A 122 -15.49 -13.80 0.51
N ALA A 123 -15.27 -12.58 0.06
CA ALA A 123 -14.68 -12.29 -1.23
C ALA A 123 -13.69 -11.14 -1.06
N TYR A 124 -12.46 -11.36 -1.49
CA TYR A 124 -11.41 -10.35 -1.54
C TYR A 124 -11.11 -10.04 -3.01
N ILE A 125 -11.26 -8.78 -3.37
CA ILE A 125 -11.14 -8.29 -4.75
C ILE A 125 -10.11 -7.17 -4.77
N GLU A 126 -8.96 -7.42 -5.38
CA GLU A 126 -7.90 -6.44 -5.57
C GLU A 126 -7.73 -6.17 -7.06
N ILE A 127 -8.02 -4.94 -7.49
CA ILE A 127 -8.00 -4.51 -8.90
C ILE A 127 -7.56 -3.06 -8.95
N GLY A 128 -6.83 -2.66 -9.98
CA GLY A 128 -6.40 -1.28 -10.23
C GLY A 128 -7.53 -0.25 -10.12
N LYS A 129 -7.18 0.99 -9.82
CA LYS A 129 -8.13 2.10 -9.69
C LYS A 129 -8.88 2.32 -11.01
N GLY A 130 -10.18 2.66 -10.94
CA GLY A 130 -11.00 2.93 -12.11
C GLY A 130 -11.66 1.70 -12.75
N ASN A 131 -11.43 0.47 -12.26
CA ASN A 131 -12.01 -0.76 -12.79
C ASN A 131 -13.41 -1.11 -12.24
N GLY A 132 -14.20 -0.13 -11.84
CA GLY A 132 -15.62 -0.30 -11.49
C GLY A 132 -15.87 -1.11 -10.21
N LYS A 133 -14.95 -1.11 -9.22
CA LYS A 133 -15.11 -1.83 -7.94
C LYS A 133 -16.33 -1.35 -7.14
N SER A 134 -16.46 -0.05 -6.90
CA SER A 134 -17.52 0.53 -6.06
C SER A 134 -18.91 0.39 -6.70
N PRO A 135 -19.12 0.63 -8.01
CA PRO A 135 -20.38 0.30 -8.68
C PRO A 135 -20.75 -1.18 -8.59
N LEU A 136 -19.78 -2.10 -8.73
CA LEU A 136 -20.01 -3.54 -8.60
C LEU A 136 -20.48 -3.88 -7.18
N ALA A 137 -19.82 -3.34 -6.15
CA ALA A 137 -20.20 -3.54 -4.75
C ALA A 137 -21.58 -2.96 -4.42
N ALA A 138 -21.91 -1.79 -4.95
CA ALA A 138 -23.22 -1.16 -4.83
C ALA A 138 -24.33 -2.04 -5.43
N GLY A 139 -24.09 -2.56 -6.63
CA GLY A 139 -25.01 -3.48 -7.32
C GLY A 139 -25.22 -4.79 -6.55
N LEU A 140 -24.15 -5.35 -5.98
CA LEU A 140 -24.25 -6.51 -5.09
C LEU A 140 -25.10 -6.22 -3.85
N GLY A 141 -24.96 -5.02 -3.26
CA GLY A 141 -25.78 -4.57 -2.14
C GLY A 141 -27.28 -4.58 -2.49
N HIS A 142 -27.66 -4.07 -3.67
CA HIS A 142 -29.04 -4.14 -4.16
C HIS A 142 -29.51 -5.56 -4.42
N TYR A 143 -28.71 -6.40 -5.04
CA TYR A 143 -29.04 -7.80 -5.28
C TYR A 143 -29.29 -8.54 -3.97
N MET A 144 -28.41 -8.38 -2.99
CA MET A 144 -28.50 -9.01 -1.68
C MET A 144 -29.72 -8.52 -0.89
N LEU A 145 -30.06 -7.24 -0.97
CA LEU A 145 -31.22 -6.68 -0.29
C LEU A 145 -32.55 -7.13 -0.91
N THR A 146 -32.64 -7.15 -2.26
CA THR A 146 -33.96 -7.22 -2.94
C THR A 146 -34.22 -8.55 -3.65
N ALA A 147 -33.19 -9.29 -4.09
CA ALA A 147 -33.36 -10.44 -5.00
C ALA A 147 -33.11 -11.81 -4.34
N THR A 148 -32.49 -11.87 -3.16
CA THR A 148 -32.19 -13.15 -2.47
C THR A 148 -33.33 -13.69 -1.63
N GLY A 149 -34.39 -12.91 -1.40
CA GLY A 149 -35.55 -13.33 -0.59
C GLY A 149 -35.32 -13.29 0.93
N LYS A 150 -34.18 -12.81 1.40
CA LYS A 150 -33.84 -12.74 2.83
C LYS A 150 -34.77 -11.76 3.56
N LEU A 151 -35.37 -12.21 4.68
CA LEU A 151 -36.07 -11.33 5.61
C LEU A 151 -35.08 -10.63 6.53
N ARG A 152 -35.32 -9.36 6.82
CA ARG A 152 -34.50 -8.51 7.69
C ARG A 152 -33.03 -8.48 7.24
N ALA A 153 -32.83 -8.34 5.92
CA ALA A 153 -31.49 -8.23 5.36
C ALA A 153 -30.85 -6.91 5.80
N GLU A 154 -29.74 -6.98 6.53
CA GLU A 154 -28.91 -5.83 6.88
C GLU A 154 -27.76 -5.76 5.86
N CYS A 155 -27.80 -4.76 4.98
CA CYS A 155 -26.74 -4.50 3.99
C CYS A 155 -25.99 -3.23 4.37
N TYR A 156 -24.65 -3.29 4.25
CA TYR A 156 -23.77 -2.21 4.65
C TYR A 156 -22.75 -1.89 3.56
N SER A 157 -22.41 -0.62 3.42
CA SER A 157 -21.20 -0.11 2.80
C SER A 157 -20.30 0.40 3.91
N ALA A 158 -19.09 -0.12 4.03
CA ALA A 158 -18.18 0.15 5.13
C ALA A 158 -16.83 0.68 4.61
N ALA A 159 -16.29 1.69 5.27
CA ALA A 159 -14.95 2.21 5.03
C ALA A 159 -14.36 2.78 6.34
N THR A 160 -13.12 3.28 6.29
CA THR A 160 -12.43 3.88 7.45
C THR A 160 -13.18 5.08 8.00
N ASP A 161 -13.58 6.00 7.15
CA ASP A 161 -14.34 7.18 7.52
C ASP A 161 -15.75 7.18 6.93
N LYS A 162 -16.56 8.16 7.35
CA LYS A 162 -17.95 8.24 6.95
C LYS A 162 -18.12 8.70 5.50
N ASP A 163 -17.24 9.54 5.01
CA ASP A 163 -17.33 10.12 3.67
C ASP A 163 -16.91 9.09 2.62
N GLN A 164 -15.86 8.29 2.89
CA GLN A 164 -15.47 7.14 2.08
C GLN A 164 -16.57 6.06 2.05
N ALA A 165 -17.14 5.69 3.22
CA ALA A 165 -18.27 4.75 3.27
C ALA A 165 -19.48 5.24 2.46
N ALA A 166 -19.66 6.56 2.35
CA ALA A 166 -20.72 7.17 1.57
C ALA A 166 -20.46 7.11 0.05
N ILE A 167 -19.22 6.95 -0.42
CA ILE A 167 -18.90 6.90 -1.87
C ILE A 167 -19.59 5.69 -2.52
N CYS A 168 -19.28 4.48 -2.04
CA CYS A 168 -19.92 3.26 -2.55
C CYS A 168 -21.45 3.28 -2.35
N PHE A 169 -21.95 3.87 -1.24
CA PHE A 169 -23.38 4.00 -1.02
C PHE A 169 -24.04 5.03 -1.93
N ARG A 170 -23.34 6.10 -2.36
CA ARG A 170 -23.86 7.05 -3.37
C ARG A 170 -24.13 6.36 -4.70
N ASP A 171 -23.22 5.47 -5.15
CA ASP A 171 -23.46 4.66 -6.34
C ASP A 171 -24.74 3.84 -6.21
N ALA A 172 -24.99 3.25 -5.04
CA ALA A 172 -26.22 2.52 -4.77
C ALA A 172 -27.47 3.43 -4.81
N VAL A 173 -27.37 4.65 -4.30
CA VAL A 173 -28.46 5.65 -4.34
C VAL A 173 -28.75 6.06 -5.78
N GLU A 174 -27.74 6.30 -6.61
CA GLU A 174 -27.93 6.64 -8.02
C GLU A 174 -28.54 5.48 -8.81
N MET A 175 -28.09 4.24 -8.59
CA MET A 175 -28.71 3.04 -9.17
C MET A 175 -30.18 2.92 -8.75
N TRP A 176 -30.49 3.18 -7.47
CA TRP A 176 -31.87 3.18 -6.99
C TRP A 176 -32.72 4.23 -7.67
N ARG A 177 -32.24 5.49 -7.76
CA ARG A 177 -33.00 6.61 -8.37
C ARG A 177 -33.37 6.34 -9.82
N ARG A 178 -32.49 5.67 -10.56
CA ARG A 178 -32.64 5.40 -12.00
C ARG A 178 -33.35 4.09 -12.30
N SER A 179 -33.59 3.23 -11.31
CA SER A 179 -34.25 1.93 -11.48
C SER A 179 -35.73 1.99 -11.05
N PRO A 180 -36.69 1.92 -11.98
CA PRO A 180 -38.11 1.84 -11.64
C PRO A 180 -38.45 0.60 -10.76
N GLN A 181 -37.70 -0.48 -10.91
CA GLN A 181 -37.87 -1.70 -10.12
C GLN A 181 -37.44 -1.50 -8.67
N LEU A 182 -36.35 -0.74 -8.43
CA LEU A 182 -35.87 -0.45 -7.09
C LEU A 182 -36.66 0.67 -6.41
N THR A 183 -37.02 1.73 -7.13
CA THR A 183 -37.79 2.87 -6.55
C THR A 183 -39.19 2.44 -6.10
N ARG A 184 -39.79 1.42 -6.72
CA ARG A 184 -41.07 0.84 -6.27
C ARG A 184 -40.95 0.03 -4.99
N ARG A 185 -39.78 -0.49 -4.64
CA ARG A 185 -39.55 -1.43 -3.52
C ARG A 185 -38.83 -0.81 -2.35
N LEU A 186 -37.95 0.15 -2.62
CA LEU A 186 -37.06 0.73 -1.61
C LEU A 186 -37.48 2.17 -1.31
N LEU A 187 -37.58 2.46 -0.02
CA LEU A 187 -37.90 3.80 0.49
C LEU A 187 -36.60 4.45 1.00
N PRO A 188 -36.28 5.68 0.56
CA PRO A 188 -35.13 6.41 1.05
C PRO A 188 -35.40 7.01 2.42
N SER A 189 -34.39 7.11 3.26
CA SER A 189 -34.34 7.95 4.44
C SER A 189 -33.36 9.09 4.21
N GLY A 190 -33.80 10.33 4.43
CA GLY A 190 -33.09 11.54 4.02
C GLY A 190 -33.38 11.91 2.56
N GLN A 191 -33.22 13.21 2.24
CA GLN A 191 -33.45 13.71 0.89
C GLN A 191 -32.13 14.10 0.19
N ASN A 192 -31.29 14.82 0.89
CA ASN A 192 -30.02 15.31 0.40
C ASN A 192 -29.04 15.49 1.58
N PRO A 193 -28.16 14.50 1.85
CA PRO A 193 -28.04 13.19 1.20
C PRO A 193 -29.05 12.13 1.69
N VAL A 194 -29.30 11.13 0.86
CA VAL A 194 -29.94 9.87 1.29
C VAL A 194 -28.89 9.09 2.10
N TRP A 195 -29.29 8.63 3.30
CA TRP A 195 -28.39 7.90 4.20
C TRP A 195 -28.80 6.45 4.48
N GLN A 196 -30.00 6.01 4.01
CA GLN A 196 -30.45 4.64 4.07
C GLN A 196 -31.49 4.37 2.98
N LEU A 197 -31.46 3.18 2.41
CA LEU A 197 -32.52 2.62 1.57
C LEU A 197 -33.17 1.47 2.34
N THR A 198 -34.50 1.53 2.53
CA THR A 198 -35.26 0.57 3.33
C THR A 198 -36.16 -0.26 2.44
N TYR A 199 -36.09 -1.60 2.55
CA TYR A 199 -36.99 -2.56 1.93
C TYR A 199 -38.08 -2.93 2.92
N SER A 200 -39.18 -2.14 2.96
CA SER A 200 -40.22 -2.25 3.98
C SER A 200 -40.94 -3.61 3.98
N GLU A 201 -41.25 -4.15 2.81
CA GLU A 201 -41.94 -5.45 2.67
C GLU A 201 -41.18 -6.61 3.34
N ARG A 202 -39.85 -6.51 3.46
CA ARG A 202 -39.00 -7.54 4.08
C ARG A 202 -38.24 -7.05 5.30
N SER A 203 -38.52 -5.85 5.78
CA SER A 203 -37.86 -5.22 6.93
C SER A 203 -36.32 -5.19 6.80
N GLY A 204 -35.81 -5.06 5.58
CA GLY A 204 -34.38 -4.97 5.28
C GLY A 204 -33.95 -3.54 5.00
N PHE A 205 -32.65 -3.30 5.02
CA PHE A 205 -32.09 -1.99 4.69
C PHE A 205 -30.68 -2.08 4.11
N TYR A 206 -30.26 -1.01 3.41
CA TYR A 206 -28.89 -0.77 2.96
C TYR A 206 -28.45 0.63 3.40
N LYS A 207 -27.30 0.74 4.07
CA LYS A 207 -26.76 2.01 4.58
C LYS A 207 -25.25 2.00 4.74
N PRO A 208 -24.58 3.19 4.74
CA PRO A 208 -23.15 3.28 5.03
C PRO A 208 -22.87 3.18 6.54
N ILE A 209 -21.68 2.67 6.88
CA ILE A 209 -21.12 2.63 8.24
C ILE A 209 -19.61 2.94 8.18
N SER A 210 -19.08 3.54 9.26
CA SER A 210 -17.65 3.82 9.40
C SER A 210 -17.12 3.38 10.76
N SER A 211 -15.79 3.37 10.93
CA SER A 211 -15.10 3.01 12.18
C SER A 211 -15.36 3.99 13.34
N GLU A 212 -15.69 5.23 13.05
CA GLU A 212 -15.75 6.33 14.03
C GLU A 212 -16.76 6.17 15.17
N LYS A 213 -17.72 5.29 15.09
CA LYS A 213 -18.70 5.08 16.17
C LYS A 213 -18.33 3.88 17.03
N ARG A 214 -17.59 4.12 18.11
CA ARG A 214 -17.45 3.18 19.24
C ARG A 214 -18.83 2.76 19.74
N GLY A 215 -19.13 1.44 19.76
CA GLY A 215 -20.37 0.89 20.33
C GLY A 215 -21.34 0.24 19.34
N LYS A 216 -20.92 -0.11 18.12
CA LYS A 216 -21.74 -0.86 17.15
C LYS A 216 -21.75 -2.38 17.38
N SER A 217 -21.67 -2.84 18.65
CA SER A 217 -21.95 -4.24 18.96
C SER A 217 -23.43 -4.52 18.73
N GLY A 218 -23.74 -5.50 17.84
CA GLY A 218 -25.13 -5.91 17.58
C GLY A 218 -25.55 -5.85 16.11
N ILE A 219 -24.70 -5.41 15.18
CA ILE A 219 -24.97 -5.51 13.74
C ILE A 219 -24.95 -6.98 13.30
N ARG A 220 -25.84 -7.32 12.36
CA ARG A 220 -25.97 -8.68 11.83
C ARG A 220 -25.95 -8.64 10.30
N PRO A 221 -24.79 -8.35 9.70
CA PRO A 221 -24.73 -8.15 8.26
C PRO A 221 -25.16 -9.41 7.51
N TYR A 222 -26.03 -9.23 6.55
CA TYR A 222 -26.28 -10.17 5.49
C TYR A 222 -25.35 -9.92 4.30
N PHE A 223 -25.06 -8.64 4.07
CA PHE A 223 -24.06 -8.17 3.12
C PHE A 223 -23.28 -7.00 3.72
N ALA A 224 -21.98 -7.00 3.52
CA ALA A 224 -21.17 -5.81 3.73
C ALA A 224 -20.12 -5.69 2.63
N ALA A 225 -20.15 -4.56 1.91
CA ALA A 225 -19.05 -4.12 1.08
C ALA A 225 -18.08 -3.34 1.96
N VAL A 226 -16.82 -3.78 2.03
CA VAL A 226 -15.74 -3.08 2.73
C VAL A 226 -14.84 -2.48 1.68
N ASP A 227 -14.85 -1.15 1.59
CA ASP A 227 -14.14 -0.40 0.55
C ASP A 227 -12.77 0.06 1.02
N GLU A 228 -11.82 0.10 0.10
CA GLU A 228 -10.45 0.59 0.26
C GLU A 228 -9.75 0.03 1.50
N ILE A 229 -9.70 -1.32 1.63
CA ILE A 229 -9.10 -1.97 2.81
C ILE A 229 -7.66 -1.55 3.03
N HIS A 230 -6.93 -1.17 1.98
CA HIS A 230 -5.55 -0.70 2.10
C HIS A 230 -5.41 0.62 2.89
N GLU A 231 -6.49 1.38 3.06
CA GLU A 231 -6.51 2.61 3.87
C GLU A 231 -6.91 2.36 5.34
N HIS A 232 -7.33 1.13 5.68
CA HIS A 232 -7.72 0.80 7.05
C HIS A 232 -6.51 0.73 7.97
N SER A 233 -6.45 1.62 8.95
CA SER A 233 -5.37 1.67 9.95
C SER A 233 -5.39 0.47 10.91
N ASP A 234 -6.56 -0.16 11.11
CA ASP A 234 -6.74 -1.33 11.97
C ASP A 234 -7.83 -2.27 11.44
N ASN A 235 -7.94 -3.45 12.06
CA ASN A 235 -8.88 -4.51 11.67
C ASN A 235 -10.28 -4.38 12.28
N SER A 236 -10.56 -3.32 13.03
CA SER A 236 -11.75 -3.22 13.89
C SER A 236 -13.07 -3.32 13.11
N VAL A 237 -13.17 -2.64 11.96
CA VAL A 237 -14.38 -2.65 11.11
C VAL A 237 -14.59 -4.02 10.48
N VAL A 238 -13.55 -4.59 9.92
CA VAL A 238 -13.58 -5.91 9.27
C VAL A 238 -13.97 -6.98 10.29
N GLU A 239 -13.33 -7.02 11.45
CA GLU A 239 -13.61 -7.99 12.52
C GLU A 239 -15.01 -7.81 13.13
N MET A 240 -15.47 -6.58 13.30
CA MET A 240 -16.83 -6.30 13.76
C MET A 240 -17.88 -6.88 12.78
N LEU A 241 -17.70 -6.63 11.48
CA LEU A 241 -18.58 -7.17 10.44
C LEU A 241 -18.54 -8.70 10.43
N ARG A 242 -17.35 -9.27 10.52
CA ARG A 242 -17.11 -10.72 10.56
C ARG A 242 -17.81 -11.37 11.75
N ALA A 243 -17.62 -10.82 12.95
CA ALA A 243 -18.27 -11.31 14.16
C ALA A 243 -19.80 -11.28 14.06
N GLY A 244 -20.36 -10.24 13.41
CA GLY A 244 -21.78 -10.08 13.16
C GLY A 244 -22.40 -11.15 12.25
N THR A 245 -21.60 -11.83 11.40
CA THR A 245 -22.12 -12.89 10.50
C THR A 245 -22.38 -14.23 11.19
N LYS A 246 -22.02 -14.39 12.47
CA LYS A 246 -22.05 -15.68 13.19
C LYS A 246 -23.38 -16.44 13.08
N GLY A 247 -24.50 -15.74 13.12
CA GLY A 247 -25.84 -16.32 13.01
C GLY A 247 -26.38 -16.45 11.58
N ASN A 248 -25.62 -16.05 10.55
CA ASN A 248 -26.10 -15.98 9.17
C ASN A 248 -25.19 -16.80 8.23
N GLN A 249 -25.65 -18.00 7.86
CA GLN A 249 -24.86 -18.91 7.03
C GLN A 249 -24.68 -18.43 5.58
N GLU A 250 -25.49 -17.48 5.12
CA GLU A 250 -25.42 -16.88 3.79
C GLU A 250 -24.99 -15.42 3.80
N ALA A 251 -24.36 -14.94 4.88
CA ALA A 251 -23.75 -13.63 4.90
C ALA A 251 -22.59 -13.57 3.89
N LEU A 252 -22.40 -12.42 3.26
CA LEU A 252 -21.28 -12.12 2.36
C LEU A 252 -20.57 -10.86 2.84
N ILE A 253 -19.30 -10.99 3.17
CA ILE A 253 -18.38 -9.85 3.31
C ILE A 253 -17.62 -9.74 2.00
N PHE A 254 -17.77 -8.61 1.32
CA PHE A 254 -17.19 -8.32 0.01
C PHE A 254 -16.17 -7.19 0.17
N GLU A 255 -14.92 -7.55 0.13
CA GLU A 255 -13.78 -6.69 0.38
C GLU A 255 -13.21 -6.23 -0.96
N ILE A 256 -13.12 -4.92 -1.18
CA ILE A 256 -12.59 -4.33 -2.41
C ILE A 256 -11.46 -3.36 -2.10
N THR A 257 -10.41 -3.41 -2.90
CA THR A 257 -9.20 -2.61 -2.66
C THR A 257 -8.33 -2.47 -3.92
N ASN A 258 -7.38 -1.55 -3.85
CA ASN A 258 -6.16 -1.57 -4.64
C ASN A 258 -5.05 -2.24 -3.80
N SER A 259 -3.85 -2.43 -4.39
CA SER A 259 -2.68 -2.81 -3.60
C SER A 259 -2.28 -1.70 -2.63
N GLY A 260 -1.72 -2.09 -1.51
CA GLY A 260 -1.23 -1.20 -0.47
C GLY A 260 0.29 -1.00 -0.52
N SER A 261 0.80 -0.34 0.51
CA SER A 261 2.23 -0.11 0.71
C SER A 261 2.73 -0.63 2.06
N ASP A 262 1.80 -0.95 2.97
CA ASP A 262 2.13 -1.48 4.30
C ASP A 262 1.91 -2.99 4.34
N ARG A 263 3.00 -3.75 4.30
CA ARG A 263 2.98 -5.22 4.43
C ARG A 263 2.71 -5.71 5.86
N THR A 264 2.50 -4.80 6.80
CA THR A 264 2.03 -5.15 8.15
C THR A 264 0.54 -4.92 8.33
N SER A 265 -0.12 -4.33 7.33
CA SER A 265 -1.54 -3.99 7.33
C SER A 265 -2.45 -5.21 7.29
N VAL A 266 -3.72 -4.96 7.62
CA VAL A 266 -4.81 -5.92 7.44
C VAL A 266 -4.94 -6.31 5.97
N CYS A 267 -4.87 -5.32 5.08
CA CYS A 267 -4.98 -5.54 3.63
C CYS A 267 -3.92 -6.51 3.12
N TRP A 268 -2.67 -6.38 3.56
CA TRP A 268 -1.63 -7.34 3.22
C TRP A 268 -1.93 -8.75 3.72
N SER A 269 -2.40 -8.89 4.95
CA SER A 269 -2.76 -10.20 5.51
C SER A 269 -3.88 -10.87 4.73
N GLU A 270 -4.89 -10.11 4.28
CA GLU A 270 -5.98 -10.59 3.43
C GLU A 270 -5.49 -10.93 2.01
N HIS A 271 -4.60 -10.12 1.45
CA HIS A 271 -3.94 -10.37 0.18
C HIS A 271 -3.17 -11.70 0.20
N GLU A 272 -2.22 -11.87 1.13
CA GLU A 272 -1.43 -13.12 1.25
C GLU A 272 -2.33 -14.35 1.45
N TYR A 273 -3.32 -14.25 2.34
CA TYR A 273 -4.25 -15.34 2.56
C TYR A 273 -5.01 -15.70 1.29
N THR A 274 -5.46 -14.68 0.55
CA THR A 274 -6.24 -14.86 -0.68
C THR A 274 -5.42 -15.53 -1.78
N ILE A 275 -4.19 -15.11 -2.02
CA ILE A 275 -3.34 -15.73 -3.04
C ILE A 275 -3.04 -17.20 -2.72
N LYS A 276 -2.81 -17.56 -1.44
CA LYS A 276 -2.63 -18.93 -0.98
C LYS A 276 -3.89 -19.79 -1.17
N VAL A 277 -5.06 -19.20 -0.99
CA VAL A 277 -6.34 -19.89 -1.26
C VAL A 277 -6.58 -20.07 -2.77
N CYS A 278 -6.27 -19.07 -3.59
CA CYS A 278 -6.42 -19.14 -5.04
C CYS A 278 -5.45 -20.16 -5.67
N SER A 279 -4.20 -20.23 -5.19
CA SER A 279 -3.20 -21.21 -5.65
C SER A 279 -3.46 -22.65 -5.18
N GLY A 280 -4.36 -22.83 -4.20
CA GLY A 280 -4.61 -24.15 -3.58
C GLY A 280 -3.61 -24.56 -2.50
N GLU A 281 -2.63 -23.70 -2.17
CA GLU A 281 -1.72 -23.91 -1.04
C GLU A 281 -2.49 -24.00 0.28
N PHE A 282 -3.53 -23.19 0.43
CA PHE A 282 -4.42 -23.24 1.58
C PHE A 282 -5.86 -23.53 1.15
N LYS A 283 -6.48 -24.55 1.75
CA LYS A 283 -7.85 -24.98 1.40
C LYS A 283 -8.90 -24.21 2.22
N ASN A 284 -9.67 -23.34 1.56
CA ASN A 284 -10.84 -22.69 2.15
C ASN A 284 -11.95 -22.55 1.11
N ASP A 285 -12.96 -23.40 1.19
CA ASP A 285 -14.09 -23.41 0.26
C ASP A 285 -15.03 -22.20 0.40
N SER A 286 -15.01 -21.50 1.54
CA SER A 286 -15.88 -20.35 1.79
C SER A 286 -15.27 -19.01 1.38
N TRP A 287 -14.04 -19.01 0.86
CA TRP A 287 -13.30 -17.83 0.46
C TRP A 287 -13.19 -17.71 -1.06
N PHE A 288 -13.57 -16.57 -1.60
CA PHE A 288 -13.38 -16.21 -2.99
C PHE A 288 -12.28 -15.16 -3.10
N GLY A 289 -11.40 -15.30 -4.07
CA GLY A 289 -10.35 -14.34 -4.38
C GLY A 289 -10.37 -13.94 -5.85
N TYR A 290 -10.21 -12.66 -6.12
CA TYR A 290 -9.92 -12.12 -7.44
C TYR A 290 -8.87 -11.02 -7.27
N VAL A 291 -7.61 -11.40 -7.47
CA VAL A 291 -6.46 -10.52 -7.23
C VAL A 291 -5.75 -10.26 -8.54
N CYS A 292 -5.87 -9.05 -9.04
CA CYS A 292 -5.10 -8.58 -10.18
C CYS A 292 -3.66 -8.31 -9.74
N ALA A 293 -2.71 -8.80 -10.48
CA ALA A 293 -1.28 -8.61 -10.27
C ALA A 293 -0.55 -8.79 -11.59
N LEU A 294 0.63 -8.21 -11.70
CA LEU A 294 1.57 -8.46 -12.78
C LEU A 294 2.32 -9.78 -12.53
N ASP A 295 2.90 -10.38 -13.57
CA ASP A 295 3.89 -11.46 -13.41
C ASP A 295 5.23 -10.86 -12.93
N GLU A 296 6.13 -11.69 -12.40
CA GLU A 296 7.39 -11.22 -11.80
C GLU A 296 8.30 -10.48 -12.79
N ASP A 297 8.27 -10.89 -14.06
CA ASP A 297 9.09 -10.32 -15.13
C ASP A 297 8.42 -9.13 -15.84
N ASP A 298 7.19 -8.76 -15.48
CA ASP A 298 6.48 -7.65 -16.11
C ASP A 298 7.01 -6.30 -15.63
N GLU A 299 7.38 -5.42 -16.56
CA GLU A 299 7.72 -4.03 -16.28
C GLU A 299 6.69 -3.08 -16.93
N PRO A 300 5.68 -2.64 -16.15
CA PRO A 300 4.54 -1.90 -16.72
C PRO A 300 4.90 -0.52 -17.25
N PHE A 301 6.06 0.01 -16.91
CA PHE A 301 6.53 1.29 -17.41
C PHE A 301 7.16 1.18 -18.80
N GLU A 302 7.55 -0.04 -19.22
CA GLU A 302 8.19 -0.29 -20.49
C GLU A 302 7.31 -1.12 -21.46
N ASP A 303 6.40 -1.96 -20.92
CA ASP A 303 5.56 -2.86 -21.71
C ASP A 303 4.07 -2.70 -21.38
N GLU A 304 3.33 -2.05 -22.28
CA GLU A 304 1.88 -1.84 -22.15
C GLU A 304 1.08 -3.15 -22.26
N SER A 305 1.65 -4.22 -22.84
CA SER A 305 0.94 -5.49 -23.03
C SER A 305 0.59 -6.19 -21.71
N CYS A 306 1.29 -5.87 -20.61
CA CYS A 306 1.01 -6.39 -19.28
C CYS A 306 -0.11 -5.62 -18.54
N TRP A 307 -0.49 -4.41 -18.97
CA TRP A 307 -1.47 -3.55 -18.28
C TRP A 307 -2.84 -4.20 -18.04
N PRO A 308 -3.41 -5.01 -18.98
CA PRO A 308 -4.68 -5.69 -18.74
C PRO A 308 -4.64 -6.65 -17.54
N LYS A 309 -3.45 -7.15 -17.11
CA LYS A 309 -3.31 -8.03 -15.95
C LYS A 309 -3.75 -7.34 -14.66
N ALA A 310 -3.48 -6.04 -14.54
CA ALA A 310 -3.90 -5.20 -13.42
C ALA A 310 -5.24 -4.48 -13.68
N ASN A 311 -5.59 -4.27 -14.96
CA ASN A 311 -6.73 -3.48 -15.38
C ASN A 311 -7.63 -4.26 -16.36
N PRO A 312 -8.46 -5.19 -15.87
CA PRO A 312 -9.32 -5.97 -16.74
C PRO A 312 -10.36 -5.15 -17.53
N LEU A 313 -10.66 -3.92 -17.11
CA LEU A 313 -11.55 -2.99 -17.80
C LEU A 313 -10.79 -1.92 -18.62
N LEU A 314 -9.54 -2.18 -18.98
CA LEU A 314 -8.75 -1.31 -19.86
C LEU A 314 -9.44 -1.19 -21.23
N GLY A 315 -9.58 0.03 -21.73
CA GLY A 315 -10.34 0.34 -22.94
C GLY A 315 -11.85 0.39 -22.77
N VAL A 316 -12.36 0.13 -21.54
CA VAL A 316 -13.81 0.21 -21.21
C VAL A 316 -14.06 1.36 -20.21
N SER A 317 -13.60 1.22 -18.98
CA SER A 317 -13.72 2.27 -17.95
C SER A 317 -12.43 3.07 -17.74
N ILE A 318 -11.29 2.56 -18.19
CA ILE A 318 -10.00 3.23 -18.15
C ILE A 318 -9.45 3.29 -19.57
N GLN A 319 -9.17 4.49 -20.05
CA GLN A 319 -8.55 4.66 -21.36
C GLN A 319 -7.04 4.41 -21.26
N PRO A 320 -6.41 3.71 -22.23
CA PRO A 320 -4.97 3.48 -22.24
C PRO A 320 -4.15 4.78 -22.16
N ASP A 321 -4.61 5.83 -22.83
CA ASP A 321 -3.93 7.14 -22.83
C ASP A 321 -3.80 7.72 -21.42
N PHE A 322 -4.81 7.57 -20.57
CA PHE A 322 -4.73 8.00 -19.18
C PHE A 322 -3.59 7.28 -18.43
N ILE A 323 -3.44 5.98 -18.61
CA ILE A 323 -2.35 5.23 -17.96
C ILE A 323 -0.99 5.66 -18.53
N ARG A 324 -0.87 5.93 -19.84
CA ARG A 324 0.36 6.45 -20.46
C ARG A 324 0.77 7.78 -19.86
N GLU A 325 -0.17 8.69 -19.65
CA GLU A 325 0.08 9.97 -18.98
C GLU A 325 0.61 9.74 -17.55
N GLN A 326 0.00 8.85 -16.77
CA GLN A 326 0.45 8.54 -15.40
C GLN A 326 1.86 7.92 -15.40
N VAL A 327 2.16 7.01 -16.33
CA VAL A 327 3.49 6.40 -16.47
C VAL A 327 4.53 7.46 -16.88
N GLN A 328 4.20 8.31 -17.83
CA GLN A 328 5.10 9.37 -18.29
C GLN A 328 5.40 10.38 -17.17
N GLU A 329 4.39 10.74 -16.40
CA GLU A 329 4.54 11.63 -15.24
C GLU A 329 5.42 10.98 -14.15
N ALA A 330 5.22 9.69 -13.87
CA ALA A 330 6.02 8.96 -12.91
C ALA A 330 7.49 8.78 -13.35
N LYS A 331 7.74 8.60 -14.66
CA LYS A 331 9.11 8.59 -15.21
C LYS A 331 9.84 9.93 -15.00
N GLY A 332 9.11 11.05 -15.08
CA GLY A 332 9.64 12.39 -14.82
C GLY A 332 9.68 12.79 -13.34
N MET A 333 8.91 12.11 -12.49
CA MET A 333 8.77 12.40 -11.06
C MET A 333 8.88 11.10 -10.24
N PRO A 334 10.09 10.69 -9.84
CA PRO A 334 10.30 9.41 -9.12
C PRO A 334 9.46 9.24 -7.86
N SER A 335 9.08 10.32 -7.19
CA SER A 335 8.17 10.28 -6.02
C SER A 335 6.76 9.78 -6.35
N LYS A 336 6.32 9.84 -7.61
CA LYS A 336 5.02 9.34 -8.07
C LYS A 336 5.05 7.87 -8.51
N GLU A 337 6.23 7.29 -8.72
CA GLU A 337 6.36 5.92 -9.23
C GLU A 337 5.64 4.90 -8.35
N SER A 338 5.88 4.93 -7.04
CA SER A 338 5.24 4.04 -6.06
C SER A 338 3.71 4.15 -6.11
N LEU A 339 3.18 5.38 -6.22
CA LEU A 339 1.75 5.63 -6.30
C LEU A 339 1.15 5.04 -7.59
N VAL A 340 1.79 5.27 -8.74
CA VAL A 340 1.33 4.76 -10.04
C VAL A 340 1.40 3.24 -10.09
N ARG A 341 2.49 2.62 -9.62
CA ARG A 341 2.64 1.16 -9.52
C ARG A 341 1.54 0.54 -8.67
N ARG A 342 1.23 1.15 -7.53
CA ARG A 342 0.21 0.67 -6.60
C ARG A 342 -1.21 0.85 -7.15
N LEU A 343 -1.56 2.06 -7.59
CA LEU A 343 -2.94 2.37 -8.01
C LEU A 343 -3.34 1.75 -9.35
N HIS A 344 -2.41 1.70 -10.30
CA HIS A 344 -2.73 1.30 -11.68
C HIS A 344 -2.20 -0.08 -12.06
N PHE A 345 -1.21 -0.62 -11.34
CA PHE A 345 -0.61 -1.91 -11.68
C PHE A 345 -0.70 -2.97 -10.59
N CYS A 346 -1.41 -2.68 -9.50
CA CYS A 346 -1.60 -3.60 -8.36
C CYS A 346 -0.29 -4.14 -7.81
N GLN A 347 0.79 -3.36 -7.88
CA GLN A 347 2.08 -3.72 -7.33
C GLN A 347 2.17 -3.23 -5.89
N TRP A 348 2.46 -4.14 -4.95
CA TRP A 348 2.73 -3.78 -3.57
C TRP A 348 4.11 -3.15 -3.47
N THR A 349 4.15 -1.91 -3.00
CA THR A 349 5.38 -1.15 -2.79
C THR A 349 5.73 -1.10 -1.31
N ASP A 350 7.01 -0.92 -0.97
CA ASP A 350 7.45 -0.93 0.43
C ASP A 350 7.11 0.37 1.19
N SER A 351 6.62 1.42 0.50
CA SER A 351 6.10 2.64 1.12
C SER A 351 5.01 3.31 0.26
N ALA A 352 4.02 3.93 0.92
CA ALA A 352 2.90 4.62 0.24
C ALA A 352 3.36 5.91 -0.47
N ASP A 353 4.32 6.60 0.14
CA ASP A 353 4.90 7.87 -0.31
C ASP A 353 6.42 7.80 -0.10
N GLY A 354 7.06 6.69 -0.55
CA GLY A 354 8.48 6.48 -0.35
C GLY A 354 9.30 7.64 -0.93
N TRP A 355 10.18 8.16 -0.10
CA TRP A 355 11.09 9.25 -0.47
C TRP A 355 11.95 8.90 -1.69
N VAL A 356 12.51 7.68 -1.73
CA VAL A 356 13.40 7.20 -2.78
C VAL A 356 13.01 5.78 -3.17
N THR A 357 12.90 5.51 -4.48
CA THR A 357 12.61 4.15 -4.95
C THR A 357 13.79 3.23 -4.74
N LYS A 358 13.50 1.91 -4.61
CA LYS A 358 14.55 0.89 -4.50
C LYS A 358 15.56 0.99 -5.66
N ALA A 359 15.09 1.21 -6.88
CA ALA A 359 15.93 1.29 -8.07
C ALA A 359 16.90 2.48 -8.04
N VAL A 360 16.49 3.60 -7.45
CA VAL A 360 17.36 4.78 -7.25
C VAL A 360 18.35 4.51 -6.11
N TRP A 361 17.87 3.94 -4.99
CA TRP A 361 18.74 3.61 -3.86
C TRP A 361 19.81 2.56 -4.20
N ASP A 362 19.47 1.53 -4.95
CA ASP A 362 20.42 0.49 -5.38
C ASP A 362 21.59 1.03 -6.22
N LYS A 363 21.45 2.22 -6.84
CA LYS A 363 22.55 2.87 -7.60
C LYS A 363 23.57 3.54 -6.69
N VAL A 364 23.16 4.02 -5.52
CA VAL A 364 24.02 4.73 -4.56
C VAL A 364 24.59 3.81 -3.48
N GLU A 365 23.96 2.65 -3.25
CA GLU A 365 24.41 1.68 -2.25
C GLU A 365 25.51 0.81 -2.81
N GLN A 366 26.72 0.92 -2.24
CA GLN A 366 27.94 0.27 -2.73
C GLN A 366 28.69 -0.45 -1.62
N ASP A 367 29.60 -1.39 -2.00
CA ASP A 367 30.53 -2.02 -1.08
C ASP A 367 31.76 -1.11 -0.89
N LEU A 368 31.67 -0.20 0.08
CA LEU A 368 32.76 0.71 0.44
C LEU A 368 33.54 0.14 1.64
N HIS A 369 34.81 0.45 1.73
CA HIS A 369 35.66 0.05 2.85
C HIS A 369 36.05 1.29 3.67
N LEU A 370 35.68 1.31 4.94
CA LEU A 370 35.94 2.45 5.82
C LEU A 370 37.44 2.71 6.02
N ASP A 371 38.26 1.66 5.95
CA ASP A 371 39.71 1.76 6.12
C ASP A 371 40.41 2.51 4.95
N ASP A 372 39.76 2.61 3.78
CA ASP A 372 40.29 3.36 2.64
C ASP A 372 40.32 4.87 2.92
N HIS A 373 39.59 5.34 3.93
CA HIS A 373 39.48 6.75 4.32
C HIS A 373 40.36 7.16 5.51
N MET A 374 41.32 6.32 5.91
CA MET A 374 42.21 6.61 7.04
C MET A 374 42.92 7.95 6.90
N GLY A 375 42.64 8.87 7.84
CA GLY A 375 43.20 10.25 7.85
C GLY A 375 42.46 11.23 6.96
N ASP A 376 41.44 10.83 6.20
CA ASP A 376 40.66 11.73 5.35
C ASP A 376 39.75 12.66 6.18
N VAL A 377 39.40 13.78 5.58
CA VAL A 377 38.41 14.71 6.16
C VAL A 377 37.06 14.05 6.29
N CYS A 378 36.49 14.10 7.50
CA CYS A 378 35.23 13.50 7.86
C CYS A 378 34.23 14.52 8.45
N TYR A 379 33.00 14.44 8.04
CA TYR A 379 31.85 15.14 8.61
C TYR A 379 30.86 14.15 9.14
N CYS A 380 30.26 14.41 10.31
CA CYS A 380 29.30 13.50 10.91
C CYS A 380 27.94 14.17 11.12
N GLY A 381 26.88 13.34 11.13
CA GLY A 381 25.54 13.74 11.55
C GLY A 381 25.01 12.74 12.55
N LEU A 382 24.46 13.23 13.67
CA LEU A 382 24.03 12.42 14.80
C LEU A 382 22.57 12.71 15.15
N ASP A 383 21.70 11.71 15.05
CA ASP A 383 20.29 11.76 15.49
C ASP A 383 20.12 10.86 16.72
N LEU A 384 19.84 11.49 17.87
CA LEU A 384 19.77 10.83 19.17
C LEU A 384 18.34 10.39 19.52
N SER A 385 18.20 9.19 20.05
CA SER A 385 16.93 8.62 20.53
C SER A 385 17.05 8.13 21.99
N PHE A 386 15.90 7.87 22.64
CA PHE A 386 15.87 7.37 24.03
C PHE A 386 15.55 5.87 24.14
N THR A 387 14.39 5.43 23.66
CA THR A 387 13.93 4.04 23.84
C THR A 387 13.33 3.38 22.62
N ARG A 388 12.51 4.10 21.89
CA ARG A 388 11.71 3.52 20.78
C ARG A 388 12.38 3.60 19.43
N ASP A 389 13.02 4.74 19.13
CA ASP A 389 13.69 4.99 17.86
C ASP A 389 15.14 4.47 17.88
N LEU A 390 15.83 4.56 16.76
CA LEU A 390 17.26 4.27 16.67
C LEU A 390 18.06 5.54 17.02
N THR A 391 19.23 5.38 17.65
CA THR A 391 20.25 6.41 17.55
C THR A 391 21.06 6.12 16.29
N ALA A 392 21.24 7.10 15.42
CA ALA A 392 21.92 6.97 14.15
C ALA A 392 23.07 7.97 14.03
N LEU A 393 24.22 7.50 13.54
CA LEU A 393 25.39 8.30 13.23
C LEU A 393 25.78 8.07 11.78
N ALA A 394 25.83 9.13 10.99
CA ALA A 394 26.34 9.13 9.63
C ALA A 394 27.76 9.73 9.61
N LEU A 395 28.67 9.06 8.90
CA LEU A 395 29.99 9.57 8.55
C LEU A 395 29.99 9.89 7.06
N VAL A 396 30.47 11.05 6.67
CA VAL A 396 30.55 11.49 5.28
C VAL A 396 31.96 11.96 4.97
N PHE A 397 32.55 11.35 3.94
CA PHE A 397 33.87 11.65 3.42
C PHE A 397 33.74 12.33 2.05
N PRO A 398 34.15 13.59 1.91
CA PRO A 398 34.23 14.21 0.60
C PRO A 398 35.37 13.61 -0.23
N ILE A 399 35.05 13.07 -1.40
CA ILE A 399 36.01 12.45 -2.32
C ILE A 399 36.47 13.46 -3.39
N ASP A 400 35.48 14.21 -3.94
CA ASP A 400 35.68 15.28 -4.91
C ASP A 400 34.83 16.49 -4.55
N GLU A 401 34.79 17.52 -5.42
CA GLU A 401 33.99 18.72 -5.18
C GLU A 401 32.54 18.39 -4.82
N ASP A 402 31.94 17.40 -5.48
CA ASP A 402 30.53 17.02 -5.33
C ASP A 402 30.27 15.53 -5.04
N LEU A 403 31.30 14.72 -4.85
CA LEU A 403 31.16 13.28 -4.58
C LEU A 403 31.45 12.98 -3.10
N PHE A 404 30.58 12.17 -2.48
CA PHE A 404 30.67 11.81 -1.08
C PHE A 404 30.57 10.30 -0.88
N ASP A 405 31.38 9.74 0.02
CA ASP A 405 31.23 8.40 0.57
C ASP A 405 30.62 8.48 1.97
N ALA A 406 29.64 7.62 2.25
CA ALA A 406 28.92 7.64 3.51
C ALA A 406 28.87 6.26 4.18
N PHE A 407 29.03 6.26 5.51
CA PHE A 407 28.94 5.08 6.37
C PHE A 407 27.98 5.35 7.52
N MET A 408 27.24 4.29 7.97
CA MET A 408 26.19 4.44 8.96
C MET A 408 26.42 3.51 10.15
N TYR A 409 26.21 4.06 11.35
CA TYR A 409 26.13 3.31 12.60
C TYR A 409 24.79 3.53 13.27
N PHE A 410 24.27 2.46 13.89
CA PHE A 410 22.97 2.47 14.56
C PHE A 410 23.06 1.82 15.93
N TRP A 411 22.34 2.36 16.92
CA TRP A 411 22.26 1.81 18.26
C TRP A 411 20.82 1.58 18.70
N LYS A 412 20.63 0.52 19.50
CA LYS A 412 19.37 0.18 20.16
C LYS A 412 19.62 -0.46 21.53
N PRO A 413 18.66 -0.39 22.48
CA PRO A 413 18.80 -1.09 23.77
C PRO A 413 18.87 -2.61 23.56
N GLN A 414 19.71 -3.28 24.36
CA GLN A 414 19.87 -4.73 24.30
C GLN A 414 18.68 -5.47 24.95
N GLU A 415 18.16 -4.94 26.09
CA GLU A 415 17.07 -5.60 26.78
C GLU A 415 15.77 -5.53 25.97
N GLY A 416 15.17 -6.71 25.73
CA GLY A 416 13.90 -6.83 25.04
C GLY A 416 14.00 -6.80 23.51
N ILE A 417 15.20 -6.78 22.91
CA ILE A 417 15.39 -6.67 21.46
C ILE A 417 14.58 -7.71 20.66
N ALA A 418 14.52 -8.97 21.11
CA ALA A 418 13.75 -10.02 20.45
C ALA A 418 12.23 -9.80 20.52
N ALA A 419 11.73 -9.20 21.60
CA ALA A 419 10.32 -8.84 21.74
C ALA A 419 9.98 -7.65 20.82
N VAL A 420 10.86 -6.65 20.78
CA VAL A 420 10.71 -5.48 19.91
C VAL A 420 10.81 -5.90 18.44
N SER A 421 11.73 -6.82 18.07
CA SER A 421 11.81 -7.39 16.72
C SER A 421 10.49 -8.03 16.28
N LYS A 422 9.82 -8.77 17.17
CA LYS A 422 8.52 -9.37 16.88
C LYS A 422 7.39 -8.33 16.81
N GLN A 423 7.40 -7.33 17.69
CA GLN A 423 6.41 -6.28 17.73
C GLN A 423 6.46 -5.40 16.48
N ASP A 424 7.66 -4.94 16.13
CA ASP A 424 7.89 -4.07 14.98
C ASP A 424 7.96 -4.85 13.66
N ARG A 425 8.01 -6.21 13.72
CA ARG A 425 8.24 -7.12 12.58
C ARG A 425 9.54 -6.80 11.81
N VAL A 426 10.56 -6.39 12.53
CA VAL A 426 11.86 -5.98 12.00
C VAL A 426 12.96 -6.85 12.62
N PRO A 427 13.90 -7.41 11.85
CA PRO A 427 14.89 -8.35 12.34
C PRO A 427 16.08 -7.67 13.05
N TYR A 428 15.79 -6.86 14.09
CA TYR A 428 16.83 -6.14 14.85
C TYR A 428 17.87 -7.09 15.48
N ASP A 429 17.42 -8.23 15.96
CA ASP A 429 18.27 -9.27 16.53
C ASP A 429 19.24 -9.89 15.50
N VAL A 430 18.79 -10.08 14.27
CA VAL A 430 19.63 -10.54 13.16
C VAL A 430 20.65 -9.46 12.76
N TRP A 431 20.20 -8.20 12.65
CA TRP A 431 21.08 -7.08 12.33
C TRP A 431 22.14 -6.84 13.41
N ALA A 432 21.76 -7.00 14.68
CA ALA A 432 22.72 -6.91 15.78
C ALA A 432 23.75 -8.04 15.74
N LYS A 433 23.32 -9.28 15.48
CA LYS A 433 24.22 -10.45 15.34
C LYS A 433 25.23 -10.29 14.20
N ASN A 434 24.81 -9.63 13.12
CA ASN A 434 25.64 -9.41 11.93
C ASN A 434 26.47 -8.11 11.99
N GLY A 435 26.41 -7.36 13.10
CA GLY A 435 27.19 -6.13 13.31
C GLY A 435 26.63 -4.86 12.66
N HIS A 436 25.45 -4.93 12.03
CA HIS A 436 24.80 -3.77 11.41
C HIS A 436 24.06 -2.87 12.41
N LEU A 437 23.77 -3.38 13.61
CA LEU A 437 23.10 -2.67 14.70
C LEU A 437 23.89 -2.89 16.00
N LEU A 438 24.33 -1.82 16.63
CA LEU A 438 25.05 -1.86 17.89
C LEU A 438 24.07 -1.87 19.07
N LEU A 439 24.32 -2.71 20.08
CA LEU A 439 23.45 -2.81 21.26
C LEU A 439 24.09 -2.11 22.45
N THR A 440 23.29 -1.29 23.14
CA THR A 440 23.70 -0.69 24.41
C THR A 440 23.08 -1.45 25.59
N PRO A 441 23.79 -1.62 26.72
CA PRO A 441 23.26 -2.33 27.88
C PRO A 441 22.03 -1.65 28.49
N GLY A 442 21.02 -2.46 28.89
CA GLY A 442 19.80 -1.97 29.56
C GLY A 442 18.63 -1.73 28.62
N LYS A 443 17.61 -1.00 29.12
CA LYS A 443 16.32 -0.73 28.44
C LYS A 443 16.29 0.59 27.67
N VAL A 444 17.32 1.40 27.81
CA VAL A 444 17.46 2.71 27.16
C VAL A 444 18.80 2.79 26.44
N ILE A 445 18.87 3.59 25.39
CA ILE A 445 20.14 3.82 24.68
C ILE A 445 21.06 4.60 25.60
N LYS A 446 22.21 4.02 25.96
CA LYS A 446 23.29 4.66 26.68
C LYS A 446 24.17 5.43 25.70
N LEU A 447 24.51 6.69 26.03
CA LEU A 447 25.27 7.55 25.12
C LEU A 447 26.79 7.38 25.25
N GLY A 448 27.30 6.82 26.35
CA GLY A 448 28.72 6.48 26.51
C GLY A 448 29.31 5.67 25.35
N PRO A 449 28.66 4.57 24.88
CA PRO A 449 29.12 3.84 23.66
C PRO A 449 29.09 4.70 22.39
N VAL A 450 28.18 5.68 22.28
CA VAL A 450 28.15 6.62 21.14
C VAL A 450 29.33 7.58 21.23
N ALA A 451 29.60 8.13 22.42
CA ALA A 451 30.76 9.00 22.68
C ALA A 451 32.08 8.27 22.37
N GLN A 452 32.23 7.01 22.83
CA GLN A 452 33.41 6.19 22.49
C GLN A 452 33.58 5.98 20.99
N LYS A 453 32.50 5.74 20.24
CA LYS A 453 32.55 5.61 18.79
C LYS A 453 32.97 6.92 18.11
N LEU A 454 32.52 8.05 18.60
CA LEU A 454 32.96 9.37 18.10
C LEU A 454 34.45 9.62 18.36
N ALA A 455 34.99 9.19 19.53
CA ALA A 455 36.43 9.25 19.81
C ALA A 455 37.23 8.37 18.84
N GLU A 456 36.79 7.10 18.61
CA GLU A 456 37.42 6.21 17.63
C GLU A 456 37.45 6.83 16.22
N ILE A 457 36.40 7.57 15.83
CA ILE A 457 36.32 8.26 14.55
C ILE A 457 37.31 9.41 14.51
N GLN A 458 37.39 10.21 15.56
CA GLN A 458 38.34 11.31 15.67
C GLN A 458 39.81 10.84 15.62
N ASP A 459 40.11 9.69 16.22
CA ASP A 459 41.44 9.09 16.20
C ASP A 459 41.85 8.58 14.80
N ARG A 460 40.88 8.17 13.99
CA ARG A 460 41.10 7.54 12.69
C ARG A 460 41.05 8.51 11.52
N PHE A 461 40.26 9.56 11.63
CA PHE A 461 39.90 10.47 10.54
C PHE A 461 40.08 11.94 10.98
N ASP A 462 40.25 12.84 10.02
CA ASP A 462 40.24 14.28 10.27
C ASP A 462 38.79 14.79 10.47
N LEU A 463 38.24 14.54 11.68
CA LEU A 463 36.86 14.89 12.02
C LEU A 463 36.67 16.39 12.17
N LYS A 464 36.02 17.03 11.19
CA LYS A 464 35.77 18.47 11.19
C LYS A 464 34.65 18.90 12.12
N THR A 465 33.52 18.20 12.10
CA THR A 465 32.40 18.48 13.00
C THR A 465 31.38 17.33 13.01
N VAL A 466 30.61 17.29 14.11
CA VAL A 466 29.41 16.41 14.23
C VAL A 466 28.17 17.30 14.29
N ALA A 467 27.35 17.25 13.23
CA ALA A 467 26.04 17.92 13.23
C ALA A 467 25.05 17.17 14.13
N TYR A 468 24.35 17.86 15.00
CA TYR A 468 23.41 17.28 15.96
C TYR A 468 22.16 18.13 16.16
N ASP A 469 21.05 17.48 16.55
CA ASP A 469 19.87 18.20 17.06
C ASP A 469 19.99 18.49 18.57
N ALA A 470 19.41 19.58 19.00
CA ALA A 470 19.46 20.03 20.41
C ALA A 470 18.89 19.02 21.41
N TYR A 471 18.13 18.01 20.93
CA TYR A 471 17.57 16.96 21.77
C TYR A 471 18.65 16.03 22.33
N ARG A 472 18.67 15.84 23.67
CA ARG A 472 19.66 15.03 24.42
C ARG A 472 21.14 15.39 24.23
N HIS A 473 21.46 16.48 23.55
CA HIS A 473 22.85 16.91 23.40
C HIS A 473 23.59 17.08 24.75
N ARG A 474 22.92 17.62 25.78
CA ARG A 474 23.54 17.81 27.10
C ARG A 474 23.98 16.49 27.74
N GLU A 475 23.17 15.44 27.66
CA GLU A 475 23.50 14.12 28.17
C GLU A 475 24.71 13.51 27.45
N LEU A 476 24.81 13.68 26.13
CA LEU A 476 26.00 13.25 25.38
C LEU A 476 27.23 14.08 25.75
N ALA A 477 27.09 15.38 25.92
CA ALA A 477 28.19 16.27 26.35
C ALA A 477 28.72 15.91 27.74
N ASP A 478 27.83 15.54 28.68
CA ASP A 478 28.22 15.07 30.01
C ASP A 478 28.99 13.73 29.91
N ASP A 479 28.50 12.76 29.13
CA ASP A 479 29.21 11.48 28.90
C ASP A 479 30.57 11.70 28.21
N MET A 480 30.68 12.63 27.27
CA MET A 480 31.95 12.97 26.60
C MET A 480 32.94 13.62 27.59
N LEU A 481 32.45 14.54 28.43
CA LEU A 481 33.28 15.18 29.47
C LEU A 481 33.81 14.15 30.47
N ASP A 482 32.97 13.23 30.95
CA ASP A 482 33.37 12.16 31.86
C ASP A 482 34.42 11.22 31.25
N LEU A 483 34.39 11.05 29.92
CA LEU A 483 35.37 10.24 29.20
C LEU A 483 36.61 11.03 28.72
N GLY A 484 36.65 12.35 28.96
CA GLY A 484 37.73 13.21 28.50
C GLY A 484 37.79 13.42 26.98
N ILE A 485 36.66 13.33 26.29
CA ILE A 485 36.53 13.43 24.85
C ILE A 485 36.11 14.85 24.45
N GLU A 486 36.90 15.50 23.62
CA GLU A 486 36.59 16.79 23.00
C GLU A 486 36.40 16.62 21.50
N ILE A 487 35.19 16.91 20.99
CA ILE A 487 34.84 16.77 19.57
C ILE A 487 34.15 18.06 19.10
N PRO A 488 34.49 18.59 17.91
CA PRO A 488 33.78 19.72 17.32
C PRO A 488 32.32 19.37 17.03
N MET A 489 31.38 20.15 17.58
CA MET A 489 29.96 19.92 17.46
C MET A 489 29.25 21.12 16.84
N THR A 490 28.33 20.88 15.89
CA THR A 490 27.54 21.94 15.23
C THR A 490 26.06 21.66 15.37
N GLU A 491 25.30 22.61 15.94
CA GLU A 491 23.85 22.47 16.06
C GLU A 491 23.19 22.54 14.67
N HIS A 492 22.32 21.54 14.38
CA HIS A 492 21.59 21.44 13.13
C HIS A 492 20.08 21.34 13.40
N PRO A 493 19.29 22.40 13.13
CA PRO A 493 17.84 22.38 13.35
C PRO A 493 17.13 21.37 12.43
N GLN A 494 16.28 20.52 12.99
CA GLN A 494 15.52 19.50 12.25
C GLN A 494 14.14 19.98 11.71
N GLY A 495 13.77 21.24 11.94
CA GLY A 495 12.49 21.83 11.50
C GLY A 495 12.59 22.70 10.26
N PHE A 496 11.44 23.27 9.83
CA PHE A 496 11.36 24.23 8.73
C PHE A 496 11.92 25.63 9.06
N ARG A 497 12.12 25.93 10.33
CA ARG A 497 12.62 27.25 10.74
C ARG A 497 14.14 27.30 10.63
N ARG A 498 14.65 28.24 9.82
CA ARG A 498 16.07 28.54 9.73
C ARG A 498 16.49 29.40 10.93
N LYS A 499 17.50 28.98 11.67
CA LYS A 499 18.17 29.87 12.65
C LYS A 499 19.11 30.81 11.87
N LYS A 500 18.98 32.15 12.08
CA LYS A 500 19.65 33.18 11.27
C LYS A 500 21.17 33.06 11.27
N ASP A 501 21.76 32.54 12.35
CA ASP A 501 23.20 32.56 12.58
C ASP A 501 23.94 31.28 12.16
N LEU A 502 23.20 30.19 11.79
CA LEU A 502 23.84 28.89 11.56
C LEU A 502 23.93 28.46 10.09
N GLY A 503 23.29 29.17 9.18
CA GLY A 503 23.28 28.76 7.75
C GLY A 503 22.68 27.41 7.46
N LEU A 504 22.66 26.46 8.42
CA LEU A 504 22.19 25.11 8.35
C LEU A 504 20.72 24.97 8.77
N TRP A 505 19.98 24.13 8.06
CA TRP A 505 18.61 23.78 8.40
C TRP A 505 18.15 22.54 7.62
N MET A 506 17.22 21.75 8.16
CA MET A 506 16.86 20.45 7.58
C MET A 506 16.41 20.50 6.11
N PRO A 507 15.53 21.42 5.65
CA PRO A 507 15.14 21.44 4.25
C PRO A 507 16.30 21.57 3.27
N GLY A 508 17.25 22.48 3.55
CA GLY A 508 18.43 22.66 2.69
C GLY A 508 19.33 21.42 2.66
N SER A 509 19.62 20.84 3.84
CA SER A 509 20.46 19.66 3.96
C SER A 509 19.78 18.40 3.36
N PHE A 510 18.46 18.27 3.51
CA PHE A 510 17.69 17.19 2.93
C PHE A 510 17.64 17.29 1.40
N GLN A 511 17.48 18.49 0.86
CA GLN A 511 17.52 18.73 -0.59
C GLN A 511 18.88 18.39 -1.19
N GLU A 512 19.99 18.74 -0.52
CA GLU A 512 21.34 18.36 -0.96
C GLU A 512 21.51 16.83 -0.98
N LEU A 513 20.98 16.13 0.03
CA LEU A 513 20.98 14.66 0.05
C LEU A 513 20.13 14.09 -1.09
N GLU A 514 18.92 14.63 -1.35
CA GLU A 514 18.06 14.20 -2.45
C GLU A 514 18.76 14.34 -3.81
N ASN A 515 19.33 15.50 -4.06
CA ASN A 515 20.08 15.78 -5.30
C ASN A 515 21.27 14.83 -5.44
N GLY A 516 22.04 14.64 -4.36
CA GLY A 516 23.17 13.72 -4.34
C GLY A 516 22.80 12.27 -4.62
N ILE A 517 21.62 11.81 -4.15
CA ILE A 517 21.09 10.45 -4.42
C ILE A 517 20.64 10.34 -5.88
N VAL A 518 19.85 11.29 -6.37
CA VAL A 518 19.31 11.27 -7.75
C VAL A 518 20.45 11.32 -8.79
N GLU A 519 21.47 12.14 -8.53
CA GLU A 519 22.62 12.31 -9.42
C GLU A 519 23.74 11.28 -9.16
N ALA A 520 23.53 10.33 -8.23
CA ALA A 520 24.51 9.32 -7.79
C ALA A 520 25.84 9.94 -7.31
N ARG A 521 25.78 11.13 -6.71
CA ARG A 521 26.91 11.85 -6.10
C ARG A 521 27.14 11.49 -4.62
N VAL A 522 26.20 10.78 -4.01
CA VAL A 522 26.35 10.20 -2.66
C VAL A 522 26.42 8.69 -2.80
N ARG A 523 27.53 8.06 -2.40
CA ARG A 523 27.69 6.62 -2.33
C ARG A 523 27.56 6.21 -0.86
N VAL A 524 26.72 5.21 -0.57
CA VAL A 524 26.46 4.76 0.80
C VAL A 524 26.91 3.31 0.96
N HIS A 525 27.70 3.04 1.98
CA HIS A 525 28.10 1.68 2.30
C HIS A 525 26.87 0.81 2.61
N ARG A 526 26.84 -0.43 2.06
CA ARG A 526 25.73 -1.39 2.27
C ARG A 526 25.42 -1.64 3.72
N ASN A 527 24.23 -1.20 4.14
CA ASN A 527 23.73 -1.42 5.49
C ASN A 527 22.22 -1.69 5.47
N PRO A 528 21.77 -2.90 5.89
CA PRO A 528 20.35 -3.26 5.85
C PRO A 528 19.47 -2.39 6.74
N VAL A 529 20.02 -1.81 7.82
CA VAL A 529 19.31 -0.87 8.68
C VAL A 529 19.07 0.44 7.94
N MET A 530 20.09 0.96 7.22
CA MET A 530 19.93 2.19 6.42
C MET A 530 18.97 1.98 5.26
N ARG A 531 19.08 0.86 4.53
CA ARG A 531 18.12 0.51 3.46
C ARG A 531 16.69 0.49 3.97
N TRP A 532 16.46 -0.08 5.16
CA TRP A 532 15.17 -0.10 5.80
C TRP A 532 14.71 1.31 6.22
N ASN A 533 15.60 2.17 6.73
CA ASN A 533 15.28 3.58 7.04
C ASN A 533 14.83 4.36 5.80
N VAL A 534 15.52 4.19 4.68
CA VAL A 534 15.17 4.84 3.39
C VAL A 534 13.83 4.35 2.87
N ALA A 535 13.59 3.04 2.89
CA ALA A 535 12.33 2.44 2.45
C ALA A 535 11.11 2.91 3.27
N ASN A 536 11.30 3.29 4.54
CA ASN A 536 10.25 3.82 5.41
C ASN A 536 10.13 5.34 5.41
N CYS A 537 11.06 6.05 4.78
CA CYS A 537 11.08 7.51 4.83
C CYS A 537 9.92 8.10 4.03
N VAL A 538 9.08 8.85 4.72
CA VAL A 538 8.02 9.69 4.15
C VAL A 538 8.45 11.14 4.29
N VAL A 539 8.15 11.94 3.28
CA VAL A 539 8.51 13.35 3.22
C VAL A 539 7.30 14.22 3.55
N ARG A 540 7.55 15.31 4.26
CA ARG A 540 6.55 16.32 4.59
C ARG A 540 6.93 17.65 3.99
N GLU A 541 5.97 18.28 3.31
CA GLU A 541 6.10 19.64 2.78
C GLU A 541 5.87 20.70 3.86
N ASP A 542 6.42 21.89 3.65
CA ASP A 542 6.23 23.02 4.56
C ASP A 542 4.77 23.50 4.50
N PRO A 543 4.05 23.54 5.64
CA PRO A 543 2.68 24.08 5.70
C PRO A 543 2.56 25.55 5.25
N ALA A 544 3.66 26.28 5.17
CA ALA A 544 3.68 27.67 4.69
C ALA A 544 3.61 27.80 3.16
N GLY A 545 3.52 26.69 2.41
CA GLY A 545 3.41 26.68 0.95
C GLY A 545 4.72 27.02 0.23
N THR A 546 5.85 26.79 0.89
CA THR A 546 7.18 26.81 0.26
C THR A 546 7.48 25.41 -0.30
N ASP A 547 8.35 25.30 -1.30
CA ASP A 547 8.76 23.99 -1.84
C ASP A 547 9.71 23.22 -0.90
N ASN A 548 9.84 23.65 0.35
CA ASN A 548 10.69 23.02 1.35
C ASN A 548 10.12 21.70 1.84
N ARG A 549 10.96 20.67 1.94
CA ARG A 549 10.60 19.32 2.39
C ARG A 549 11.55 18.83 3.48
N ILE A 550 11.02 17.99 4.38
CA ILE A 550 11.80 17.32 5.43
C ILE A 550 11.30 15.89 5.65
N PRO A 551 12.13 14.97 6.17
CA PRO A 551 11.69 13.66 6.61
C PRO A 551 10.61 13.77 7.71
N ASP A 552 9.52 12.99 7.61
CA ASP A 552 8.41 13.02 8.57
C ASP A 552 8.37 11.75 9.44
N LYS A 553 8.94 11.83 10.64
CA LYS A 553 8.93 10.73 11.63
C LYS A 553 7.51 10.28 12.05
N ARG A 554 6.48 11.14 11.90
CA ARG A 554 5.11 10.82 12.33
C ARG A 554 4.32 10.03 11.29
N LYS A 555 4.59 10.29 10.00
CA LYS A 555 3.93 9.59 8.88
C LYS A 555 4.68 8.35 8.43
N SER A 556 5.95 8.23 8.78
CA SER A 556 6.78 7.07 8.44
C SER A 556 6.32 5.82 9.19
N ASN A 557 6.15 4.71 8.47
CA ASN A 557 5.70 3.43 9.05
C ASN A 557 6.79 2.73 9.88
N GLY A 558 8.05 3.15 9.73
CA GLY A 558 9.21 2.64 10.45
C GLY A 558 10.12 3.77 10.93
N ARG A 559 11.36 3.41 11.31
CA ARG A 559 12.36 4.37 11.78
C ARG A 559 13.07 5.00 10.60
N ILE A 560 13.37 6.31 10.69
CA ILE A 560 14.04 7.11 9.64
C ILE A 560 15.22 7.92 10.20
N ASP A 561 15.69 7.56 11.38
CA ASP A 561 16.77 8.28 12.09
C ASP A 561 18.06 8.30 11.28
N GLY A 562 18.33 7.23 10.50
CA GLY A 562 19.47 7.18 9.58
C GLY A 562 19.38 8.20 8.44
N VAL A 563 18.19 8.44 7.88
CA VAL A 563 18.00 9.47 6.85
C VAL A 563 18.22 10.86 7.43
N THR A 564 17.71 11.10 8.65
CA THR A 564 17.91 12.37 9.36
C THR A 564 19.39 12.62 9.64
N ALA A 565 20.10 11.64 10.16
CA ALA A 565 21.54 11.72 10.44
C ALA A 565 22.36 11.97 9.17
N LEU A 566 22.08 11.23 8.09
CA LEU A 566 22.76 11.39 6.80
C LEU A 566 22.50 12.78 6.19
N SER A 567 21.26 13.29 6.27
CA SER A 567 20.92 14.64 5.81
C SER A 567 21.74 15.70 6.53
N MET A 568 21.86 15.58 7.86
CA MET A 568 22.67 16.52 8.66
C MET A 568 24.15 16.46 8.28
N ALA A 569 24.71 15.24 8.09
CA ALA A 569 26.11 15.06 7.70
C ALA A 569 26.41 15.65 6.32
N ILE A 570 25.56 15.37 5.32
CA ILE A 570 25.68 15.95 3.97
C ILE A 570 25.55 17.48 4.03
N GLY A 571 24.60 18.00 4.83
CA GLY A 571 24.42 19.45 4.98
C GLY A 571 25.67 20.15 5.46
N VAL A 572 26.36 19.65 6.49
CA VAL A 572 27.62 20.26 6.97
C VAL A 572 28.80 20.02 6.02
N ALA A 573 28.85 18.86 5.36
CA ALA A 573 29.89 18.57 4.38
C ALA A 573 29.80 19.45 3.13
N SER A 574 28.58 19.78 2.67
CA SER A 574 28.34 20.64 1.50
C SER A 574 28.63 22.12 1.77
N MET A 575 28.66 22.54 3.04
CA MET A 575 29.01 23.94 3.38
C MET A 575 30.49 24.26 3.19
N ARG A 576 31.39 23.25 3.16
CA ARG A 576 32.84 23.46 2.95
C ARG A 576 33.16 24.29 1.70
N ASN A 577 32.40 24.08 0.61
CA ASN A 577 32.62 24.78 -0.66
C ASN A 577 32.12 26.23 -0.64
N LYS A 578 31.16 26.58 0.26
CA LYS A 578 30.66 27.96 0.41
C LYS A 578 31.60 28.85 1.19
N GLU A 579 32.40 28.29 2.12
CA GLU A 579 33.47 29.07 2.81
C GLU A 579 34.69 29.32 1.91
N ALA A 580 35.02 28.36 1.03
CA ALA A 580 36.10 28.53 0.06
C ALA A 580 35.78 29.61 -1.01
N ASP A 581 34.53 29.77 -1.38
CA ASP A 581 34.07 30.73 -2.39
C ASP A 581 34.05 32.21 -1.86
N LEU A 582 34.16 32.41 -0.56
CA LEU A 582 34.27 33.76 0.04
C LEU A 582 35.72 34.22 0.23
N SER A 583 36.71 33.39 -0.05
CA SER A 583 38.13 33.73 0.07
C SER A 583 38.58 34.85 -0.90
N TRP A 584 37.84 35.10 -1.98
CA TRP A 584 38.04 36.22 -2.89
C TRP A 584 37.75 37.60 -2.25
N LEU A 585 37.01 37.63 -1.13
CA LEU A 585 36.73 38.86 -0.37
C LEU A 585 37.95 39.36 0.42
N ASP A 586 38.94 38.50 0.66
CA ASP A 586 40.18 38.86 1.37
C ASP A 586 41.28 39.36 0.42
N ASP A 587 41.08 39.28 -0.91
CA ASP A 587 41.99 39.90 -1.89
C ASP A 587 41.62 41.38 -2.09
N PRO A 588 42.49 42.32 -1.73
CA PRO A 588 42.21 43.75 -1.91
C PRO A 588 42.12 44.07 -3.41
N ILE A 589 40.93 44.48 -3.84
CA ILE A 589 40.76 45.04 -5.18
C ILE A 589 41.63 46.26 -5.29
N MET A 590 42.79 46.14 -5.99
CA MET A 590 43.60 47.30 -6.38
C MET A 590 42.82 48.08 -7.43
N VAL A 591 42.11 49.10 -6.99
CA VAL A 591 41.54 50.11 -7.89
C VAL A 591 42.71 50.98 -8.39
N ASN A 592 43.16 50.74 -9.62
CA ASN A 592 44.05 51.64 -10.33
C ASN A 592 43.26 52.89 -10.73
N TYR A 593 43.62 54.01 -10.17
CA TYR A 593 43.15 55.32 -10.59
C TYR A 593 43.84 55.77 -11.91
#